data_752ac6f085bae11cc08931627527acbd
#
_entry.id   752ac6f085bae11cc08931627527acbd
#
_cell.length_a   1.000
_cell.length_b   1.000
_cell.length_c   1.000
_cell.angle_alpha   90.00
_cell.angle_beta   90.00
_cell.angle_gamma   90.00
#
_symmetry.space_group_name_H-M   'P 1'
#
loop_
_entity.id
_entity.type
_entity.pdbx_description
1 polymer ?
#
loop_
_entity_poly.entity_id
_entity_poly.type
_entity_poly.pdbx_seq_one_letter_code
_entity_poly.pdbx_strand_id
1 'polypeptide(L)'
;MARCALASGRCGRLGEPCSSPRHCIARTLSRLHDRRWRDKLGLFAVDGEDLVEAGLAAGLKPADALVAGEDVAPELLAEVSALAHPPRVVAVFRRDDLPMGTRPVTLALWRVGDPGNLGTLLRAAHAFGAGVALSEGCADPTGPKAVRASMGSIFRVPLGAFDDARGKRIALVPGGGIPLPELQLDGEVVLVLGAEREGLPAEVLERCEERASIPQPGGGESLNVALAGAIALYDLARRAR
;
A
#
# COMPACT_ATOMS: atom_id res chain seq x y z
N MET A 1 10.05 26.93 -13.94
CA MET A 1 9.58 26.28 -15.19
C MET A 1 9.94 24.80 -15.10
N ALA A 2 9.08 23.99 -14.50
CA ALA A 2 9.26 22.53 -14.48
C ALA A 2 8.86 22.01 -15.87
N ARG A 3 9.81 21.40 -16.57
CA ARG A 3 9.53 20.67 -17.82
C ARG A 3 8.80 19.40 -17.44
N CYS A 4 7.60 19.19 -17.99
CA CYS A 4 6.84 17.95 -17.86
C CYS A 4 7.74 16.74 -18.16
N ALA A 5 8.11 15.98 -17.13
CA ALA A 5 8.97 14.80 -17.28
C ALA A 5 8.27 13.66 -18.05
N LEU A 6 6.95 13.75 -18.22
CA LEU A 6 6.12 12.84 -19.02
C LEU A 6 6.07 13.23 -20.50
N ALA A 7 6.70 14.35 -20.89
CA ALA A 7 6.71 14.85 -22.27
C ALA A 7 7.73 14.14 -23.14
N SER A 8 7.60 12.83 -23.34
CA SER A 8 8.08 12.19 -24.58
C SER A 8 7.09 12.42 -25.74
N GLY A 9 6.40 13.54 -25.77
CA GLY A 9 5.75 14.10 -26.93
C GLY A 9 4.55 13.35 -27.55
N ARG A 10 4.07 12.25 -26.94
CA ARG A 10 2.97 11.46 -27.52
C ARG A 10 1.93 11.07 -26.48
N CYS A 11 1.02 11.98 -26.22
CA CYS A 11 -0.16 11.78 -25.39
C CYS A 11 -1.41 11.74 -26.29
N GLY A 12 -1.93 10.56 -26.56
CA GLY A 12 -3.13 10.39 -27.38
C GLY A 12 -3.27 8.95 -27.85
N ARG A 13 -4.38 8.55 -28.46
CA ARG A 13 -4.44 7.34 -29.28
C ARG A 13 -3.30 7.42 -30.28
N LEU A 14 -2.28 6.59 -30.06
CA LEU A 14 -1.13 6.41 -30.95
C LEU A 14 -0.82 7.59 -31.88
N GLY A 15 -0.19 8.67 -31.34
CA GLY A 15 0.44 9.64 -32.20
C GLY A 15 -0.09 11.06 -32.25
N GLU A 16 -1.20 11.40 -31.59
CA GLU A 16 -1.69 12.79 -31.59
C GLU A 16 -0.90 13.69 -30.63
N PRO A 17 -0.47 14.89 -31.06
CA PRO A 17 0.20 15.85 -30.20
C PRO A 17 -0.77 16.38 -29.14
N CYS A 18 -0.32 16.48 -27.90
CA CYS A 18 -1.10 17.07 -26.82
C CYS A 18 -1.19 18.58 -26.99
N SER A 19 -2.39 19.16 -26.84
CA SER A 19 -2.63 20.61 -27.03
C SER A 19 -1.91 21.47 -25.99
N SER A 20 -1.56 20.91 -24.81
CA SER A 20 -0.68 21.53 -23.81
C SER A 20 -0.12 20.47 -22.84
N PRO A 21 1.05 20.74 -22.20
CA PRO A 21 1.60 19.85 -21.17
C PRO A 21 0.63 19.57 -20.03
N ARG A 22 -0.16 20.55 -19.60
CA ARG A 22 -1.13 20.46 -18.51
C ARG A 22 -2.29 19.50 -18.84
N HIS A 23 -2.78 19.51 -20.08
CA HIS A 23 -3.77 18.54 -20.55
C HIS A 23 -3.22 17.11 -20.60
N CYS A 24 -1.92 16.95 -20.89
CA CYS A 24 -1.26 15.67 -20.85
C CYS A 24 -1.25 15.07 -19.43
N ILE A 25 -0.93 15.88 -18.43
CA ILE A 25 -0.89 15.44 -17.03
C ILE A 25 -2.29 15.08 -16.55
N ALA A 26 -3.30 15.92 -16.77
CA ALA A 26 -4.68 15.65 -16.40
C ALA A 26 -5.19 14.32 -17.00
N ARG A 27 -4.88 14.08 -18.27
CA ARG A 27 -5.23 12.84 -18.96
C ARG A 27 -4.49 11.62 -18.37
N THR A 28 -3.25 11.80 -17.95
CA THR A 28 -2.48 10.75 -17.26
C THR A 28 -3.09 10.46 -15.90
N LEU A 29 -3.45 11.47 -15.10
CA LEU A 29 -4.09 11.32 -13.80
C LEU A 29 -5.39 10.50 -13.92
N SER A 30 -6.29 10.84 -14.85
CA SER A 30 -7.52 10.06 -15.07
C SER A 30 -7.25 8.59 -15.39
N ARG A 31 -6.17 8.28 -16.14
CA ARG A 31 -5.77 6.91 -16.44
C ARG A 31 -5.22 6.16 -15.24
N LEU A 32 -4.52 6.86 -14.34
CA LEU A 32 -3.92 6.25 -13.14
C LEU A 32 -4.95 5.76 -12.11
N HIS A 33 -6.24 6.05 -12.28
CA HIS A 33 -7.31 5.40 -11.53
C HIS A 33 -7.42 3.89 -11.88
N ASP A 34 -7.07 3.50 -13.09
CA ASP A 34 -7.06 2.10 -13.54
C ASP A 34 -5.70 1.45 -13.29
N ARG A 35 -5.70 0.28 -12.63
CA ARG A 35 -4.51 -0.53 -12.35
C ARG A 35 -3.67 -0.81 -13.59
N ARG A 36 -4.33 -1.16 -14.71
CA ARG A 36 -3.66 -1.45 -15.99
C ARG A 36 -2.72 -0.31 -16.42
N TRP A 37 -3.15 0.94 -16.22
CA TRP A 37 -2.33 2.08 -16.61
C TRP A 37 -1.22 2.36 -15.60
N ARG A 38 -1.45 2.14 -14.30
CA ARG A 38 -0.39 2.22 -13.30
C ARG A 38 0.71 1.21 -13.57
N ASP A 39 0.34 -0.04 -13.88
CA ASP A 39 1.29 -1.11 -14.23
C ASP A 39 2.05 -0.77 -15.52
N LYS A 40 1.35 -0.27 -16.55
CA LYS A 40 1.97 0.08 -17.84
C LYS A 40 2.93 1.26 -17.76
N LEU A 41 2.60 2.26 -16.93
CA LEU A 41 3.36 3.52 -16.85
C LEU A 41 4.38 3.51 -15.71
N GLY A 42 4.29 2.59 -14.77
CA GLY A 42 5.09 2.59 -13.55
C GLY A 42 4.81 3.80 -12.64
N LEU A 43 3.59 4.38 -12.75
CA LEU A 43 3.21 5.63 -12.08
C LEU A 43 1.95 5.43 -11.25
N PHE A 44 1.77 6.28 -10.22
CA PHE A 44 0.53 6.37 -9.46
C PHE A 44 0.24 7.81 -9.05
N ALA A 45 -1.04 8.09 -8.86
CA ALA A 45 -1.52 9.41 -8.45
C ALA A 45 -1.68 9.49 -6.92
N VAL A 46 -1.43 10.65 -6.38
CA VAL A 46 -1.54 11.00 -4.97
C VAL A 46 -2.33 12.29 -4.85
N ASP A 47 -3.50 12.20 -4.22
CA ASP A 47 -4.43 13.31 -4.06
C ASP A 47 -4.32 13.93 -2.67
N GLY A 48 -4.16 15.25 -2.61
CA GLY A 48 -4.18 16.05 -1.39
C GLY A 48 -2.81 16.39 -0.82
N GLU A 49 -2.75 17.52 -0.13
CA GLU A 49 -1.51 18.13 0.38
C GLU A 49 -0.78 17.19 1.35
N ASP A 50 -1.48 16.66 2.35
CA ASP A 50 -0.88 15.81 3.40
C ASP A 50 -0.14 14.60 2.82
N LEU A 51 -0.71 13.96 1.78
CA LEU A 51 -0.10 12.79 1.15
C LEU A 51 1.07 13.17 0.25
N VAL A 52 0.98 14.29 -0.46
CA VAL A 52 2.08 14.80 -1.27
C VAL A 52 3.26 15.20 -0.36
N GLU A 53 2.99 15.90 0.72
CA GLU A 53 3.99 16.25 1.74
C GLU A 53 4.62 15.01 2.38
N ALA A 54 3.84 13.97 2.67
CA ALA A 54 4.36 12.70 3.18
C ALA A 54 5.36 12.05 2.22
N GLY A 55 5.08 12.10 0.91
CA GLY A 55 5.99 11.61 -0.13
C GLY A 55 7.29 12.43 -0.18
N LEU A 56 7.18 13.76 -0.16
CA LEU A 56 8.34 14.67 -0.12
C LEU A 56 9.17 14.47 1.15
N ALA A 57 8.53 14.35 2.32
CA ALA A 57 9.18 14.09 3.60
C ALA A 57 9.82 12.69 3.68
N ALA A 58 9.41 11.76 2.82
CA ALA A 58 10.07 10.48 2.64
C ALA A 58 11.27 10.55 1.66
N GLY A 59 11.55 11.72 1.08
CA GLY A 59 12.65 11.94 0.14
C GLY A 59 12.31 11.64 -1.32
N LEU A 60 11.05 11.30 -1.63
CA LEU A 60 10.63 11.04 -3.00
C LEU A 60 10.38 12.36 -3.74
N LYS A 61 10.62 12.34 -5.04
CA LYS A 61 10.32 13.48 -5.92
C LYS A 61 9.16 13.12 -6.83
N PRO A 62 8.08 13.92 -6.86
CA PRO A 62 7.01 13.68 -7.81
C PRO A 62 7.55 13.80 -9.24
N ALA A 63 7.11 12.90 -10.11
CA ALA A 63 7.39 12.99 -11.54
C ALA A 63 6.69 14.20 -12.14
N ASP A 64 5.52 14.54 -11.58
CA ASP A 64 4.74 15.72 -11.94
C ASP A 64 3.75 16.09 -10.84
N ALA A 65 3.26 17.33 -10.83
CA ALA A 65 2.25 17.81 -9.90
C ALA A 65 1.39 18.90 -10.55
N LEU A 66 0.13 19.00 -10.12
CA LEU A 66 -0.81 20.06 -10.49
C LEU A 66 -1.38 20.69 -9.23
N VAL A 67 -1.36 22.01 -9.16
CA VAL A 67 -1.92 22.83 -8.08
C VAL A 67 -3.11 23.63 -8.63
N ALA A 68 -4.26 23.51 -7.96
CA ALA A 68 -5.46 24.25 -8.30
C ALA A 68 -5.25 25.77 -8.15
N GLY A 69 -5.67 26.53 -9.13
CA GLY A 69 -5.51 27.99 -9.16
C GLY A 69 -4.12 28.49 -9.56
N GLU A 70 -3.11 27.62 -9.60
CA GLU A 70 -1.74 27.95 -10.05
C GLU A 70 -1.45 27.33 -11.42
N ASP A 71 -1.58 26.00 -11.52
CA ASP A 71 -1.29 25.26 -12.74
C ASP A 71 -2.52 24.99 -13.59
N VAL A 72 -3.66 24.76 -12.96
CA VAL A 72 -4.92 24.41 -13.61
C VAL A 72 -6.11 25.02 -12.88
N ALA A 73 -7.24 25.15 -13.59
CA ALA A 73 -8.51 25.53 -12.97
C ALA A 73 -8.94 24.43 -11.94
N PRO A 74 -9.50 24.81 -10.78
CA PRO A 74 -9.91 23.84 -9.75
C PRO A 74 -10.86 22.76 -10.27
N GLU A 75 -11.74 23.12 -11.22
CA GLU A 75 -12.71 22.23 -11.84
C GLU A 75 -12.01 21.05 -12.55
N LEU A 76 -10.87 21.31 -13.19
CA LEU A 76 -10.11 20.25 -13.87
C LEU A 76 -9.54 19.24 -12.87
N LEU A 77 -9.07 19.69 -11.69
CA LEU A 77 -8.64 18.75 -10.65
C LEU A 77 -9.82 17.97 -10.06
N ALA A 78 -11.01 18.58 -9.97
CA ALA A 78 -12.22 17.87 -9.57
C ALA A 78 -12.57 16.71 -10.52
N GLU A 79 -12.37 16.90 -11.82
CA GLU A 79 -12.65 15.87 -12.84
C GLU A 79 -11.65 14.71 -12.80
N VAL A 80 -10.39 14.97 -12.44
CA VAL A 80 -9.31 13.97 -12.52
C VAL A 80 -8.93 13.36 -11.18
N SER A 81 -9.43 13.89 -10.07
CA SER A 81 -9.21 13.35 -8.73
C SER A 81 -10.16 12.20 -8.42
N ALA A 82 -9.71 11.27 -7.59
CA ALA A 82 -10.54 10.20 -7.03
C ALA A 82 -11.29 10.63 -5.76
N LEU A 83 -11.23 11.92 -5.38
CA LEU A 83 -11.89 12.45 -4.18
C LEU A 83 -13.28 13.02 -4.49
N ALA A 84 -14.18 12.92 -3.53
CA ALA A 84 -15.51 13.55 -3.61
C ALA A 84 -15.43 15.09 -3.59
N HIS A 85 -14.41 15.63 -2.92
CA HIS A 85 -14.09 17.06 -2.92
C HIS A 85 -12.77 17.28 -3.65
N PRO A 86 -12.68 18.27 -4.55
CA PRO A 86 -11.45 18.52 -5.31
C PRO A 86 -10.29 18.85 -4.38
N PRO A 87 -9.15 18.15 -4.50
CA PRO A 87 -7.96 18.49 -3.74
C PRO A 87 -7.33 19.77 -4.32
N ARG A 88 -6.58 20.48 -3.48
CA ARG A 88 -5.80 21.61 -3.98
C ARG A 88 -4.60 21.15 -4.81
N VAL A 89 -4.04 19.99 -4.50
CA VAL A 89 -2.88 19.43 -5.22
C VAL A 89 -3.10 17.95 -5.55
N VAL A 90 -2.65 17.55 -6.73
CA VAL A 90 -2.52 16.16 -7.15
C VAL A 90 -1.11 15.98 -7.70
N ALA A 91 -0.39 14.97 -7.22
CA ALA A 91 0.95 14.64 -7.68
C ALA A 91 1.03 13.23 -8.27
N VAL A 92 1.99 13.02 -9.15
CA VAL A 92 2.30 11.73 -9.76
C VAL A 92 3.66 11.27 -9.25
N PHE A 93 3.72 10.08 -8.66
CA PHE A 93 4.97 9.46 -8.23
C PHE A 93 5.28 8.22 -9.07
N ARG A 94 6.57 7.83 -9.10
CA ARG A 94 7.01 6.58 -9.71
C ARG A 94 6.89 5.44 -8.72
N ARG A 95 6.43 4.30 -9.18
CA ARG A 95 6.36 3.08 -8.35
C ARG A 95 7.75 2.58 -7.97
N ASP A 96 8.71 2.73 -8.88
CA ASP A 96 10.11 2.31 -8.69
C ASP A 96 10.85 3.13 -7.61
N ASP A 97 10.31 4.31 -7.24
CA ASP A 97 10.88 5.12 -6.18
C ASP A 97 10.38 4.69 -4.77
N LEU A 98 9.39 3.79 -4.70
CA LEU A 98 8.90 3.25 -3.43
C LEU A 98 9.94 2.33 -2.79
N PRO A 99 10.03 2.31 -1.44
CA PRO A 99 10.93 1.41 -0.76
C PRO A 99 10.56 -0.06 -1.05
N MET A 100 11.56 -0.84 -1.44
CA MET A 100 11.41 -2.27 -1.74
C MET A 100 12.23 -3.12 -0.77
N GLY A 101 11.78 -4.35 -0.53
CA GLY A 101 12.50 -5.33 0.31
C GLY A 101 11.71 -5.81 1.51
N THR A 102 12.42 -6.33 2.50
CA THR A 102 11.86 -6.91 3.72
C THR A 102 12.41 -6.20 4.96
N ARG A 103 11.82 -6.48 6.11
CA ARG A 103 12.27 -6.07 7.44
C ARG A 103 12.38 -7.31 8.33
N PRO A 104 13.11 -7.25 9.47
CA PRO A 104 13.17 -8.38 10.43
C PRO A 104 11.78 -8.83 10.88
N VAL A 105 10.81 -7.93 10.94
CA VAL A 105 9.39 -8.25 11.07
C VAL A 105 8.70 -7.86 9.76
N THR A 106 8.03 -8.81 9.13
CA THR A 106 7.32 -8.60 7.86
C THR A 106 5.90 -9.15 7.95
N LEU A 107 4.91 -8.37 7.52
CA LEU A 107 3.55 -8.85 7.26
C LEU A 107 3.50 -9.45 5.86
N ALA A 108 3.26 -10.74 5.73
CA ALA A 108 3.02 -11.40 4.46
C ALA A 108 1.50 -11.57 4.24
N LEU A 109 0.97 -10.88 3.26
CA LEU A 109 -0.46 -10.78 2.99
C LEU A 109 -0.84 -11.72 1.84
N TRP A 110 -1.72 -12.68 2.14
CA TRP A 110 -2.25 -13.62 1.16
C TRP A 110 -3.62 -13.17 0.68
N ARG A 111 -3.69 -12.67 -0.57
CA ARG A 111 -4.93 -12.27 -1.26
C ARG A 111 -5.81 -11.29 -0.46
N VAL A 112 -5.21 -10.40 0.31
CA VAL A 112 -5.94 -9.31 0.99
C VAL A 112 -6.46 -8.35 -0.07
N GLY A 113 -7.72 -8.49 -0.43
CA GLY A 113 -8.33 -7.84 -1.58
C GLY A 113 -8.90 -6.44 -1.30
N ASP A 114 -9.21 -6.08 -0.05
CA ASP A 114 -9.70 -4.73 0.27
C ASP A 114 -8.55 -3.71 0.38
N PRO A 115 -8.56 -2.67 -0.47
CA PRO A 115 -7.50 -1.65 -0.44
C PRO A 115 -7.50 -0.79 0.84
N GLY A 116 -8.62 -0.71 1.57
CA GLY A 116 -8.68 -0.05 2.87
C GLY A 116 -7.92 -0.83 3.94
N ASN A 117 -8.12 -2.16 3.97
CA ASN A 117 -7.38 -3.05 4.86
C ASN A 117 -5.89 -3.04 4.54
N LEU A 118 -5.53 -3.10 3.25
CA LEU A 118 -4.12 -3.00 2.84
C LEU A 118 -3.49 -1.68 3.30
N GLY A 119 -4.14 -0.54 3.07
CA GLY A 119 -3.64 0.76 3.52
C GLY A 119 -3.50 0.85 5.05
N THR A 120 -4.44 0.26 5.80
CA THR A 120 -4.37 0.21 7.26
C THR A 120 -3.21 -0.67 7.74
N LEU A 121 -2.95 -1.80 7.07
CA LEU A 121 -1.80 -2.66 7.35
C LEU A 121 -0.48 -1.96 7.06
N LEU A 122 -0.40 -1.18 5.98
CA LEU A 122 0.76 -0.33 5.70
C LEU A 122 1.01 0.69 6.83
N ARG A 123 -0.07 1.31 7.36
CA ARG A 123 0.07 2.23 8.52
C ARG A 123 0.58 1.51 9.76
N ALA A 124 0.04 0.33 10.07
CA ALA A 124 0.49 -0.47 11.19
C ALA A 124 1.96 -0.89 11.00
N ALA A 125 2.33 -1.37 9.81
CA ALA A 125 3.70 -1.73 9.50
C ALA A 125 4.66 -0.54 9.67
N HIS A 126 4.29 0.64 9.20
CA HIS A 126 5.09 1.85 9.42
C HIS A 126 5.25 2.18 10.91
N ALA A 127 4.15 2.16 11.67
CA ALA A 127 4.18 2.48 13.10
C ALA A 127 5.07 1.55 13.92
N PHE A 128 5.16 0.28 13.53
CA PHE A 128 5.94 -0.76 14.25
C PHE A 128 7.24 -1.16 13.53
N GLY A 129 7.65 -0.44 12.49
CA GLY A 129 8.92 -0.68 11.80
C GLY A 129 8.96 -1.98 10.99
N ALA A 130 7.83 -2.51 10.58
CA ALA A 130 7.71 -3.74 9.80
C ALA A 130 7.76 -3.48 8.28
N GLY A 131 8.05 -4.54 7.51
CA GLY A 131 7.84 -4.61 6.06
C GLY A 131 6.48 -5.22 5.71
N VAL A 132 6.08 -5.12 4.44
CA VAL A 132 4.87 -5.76 3.91
C VAL A 132 5.21 -6.52 2.63
N ALA A 133 4.84 -7.79 2.58
CA ALA A 133 5.01 -8.66 1.42
C ALA A 133 3.63 -9.08 0.89
N LEU A 134 3.42 -8.97 -0.42
CA LEU A 134 2.13 -9.14 -1.07
C LEU A 134 2.13 -10.35 -1.98
N SER A 135 1.11 -11.21 -1.85
CA SER A 135 0.85 -12.25 -2.84
C SER A 135 0.14 -11.69 -4.07
N GLU A 136 0.13 -12.45 -5.12
CA GLU A 136 -0.81 -12.25 -6.21
C GLU A 136 -2.25 -12.29 -5.69
N GLY A 137 -3.12 -11.42 -6.22
CA GLY A 137 -4.51 -11.27 -5.76
C GLY A 137 -4.70 -10.29 -4.60
N CYS A 138 -3.65 -9.72 -4.02
CA CYS A 138 -3.78 -8.57 -3.13
C CYS A 138 -4.24 -7.31 -3.86
N ALA A 139 -4.88 -6.41 -3.13
CA ALA A 139 -5.16 -5.07 -3.59
C ALA A 139 -3.85 -4.38 -4.04
N ASP A 140 -3.95 -3.51 -5.05
CA ASP A 140 -2.81 -2.72 -5.50
C ASP A 140 -2.46 -1.65 -4.44
N PRO A 141 -1.25 -1.68 -3.85
CA PRO A 141 -0.85 -0.71 -2.83
C PRO A 141 -0.80 0.73 -3.37
N THR A 142 -0.60 0.89 -4.69
CA THR A 142 -0.58 2.19 -5.38
C THR A 142 -1.95 2.61 -5.92
N GLY A 143 -3.00 1.82 -5.66
CA GLY A 143 -4.37 2.20 -5.96
C GLY A 143 -4.86 3.38 -5.11
N PRO A 144 -5.69 4.30 -5.65
CA PRO A 144 -6.08 5.53 -4.94
C PRO A 144 -6.65 5.30 -3.54
N LYS A 145 -7.46 4.25 -3.35
CA LYS A 145 -8.04 3.91 -2.04
C LYS A 145 -6.98 3.41 -1.05
N ALA A 146 -6.02 2.58 -1.49
CA ALA A 146 -4.95 2.08 -0.64
C ALA A 146 -3.96 3.19 -0.25
N VAL A 147 -3.58 4.03 -1.20
CA VAL A 147 -2.71 5.21 -0.96
C VAL A 147 -3.32 6.11 0.10
N ARG A 148 -4.60 6.46 -0.04
CA ARG A 148 -5.29 7.29 0.97
C ARG A 148 -5.35 6.60 2.33
N ALA A 149 -5.75 5.33 2.38
CA ALA A 149 -5.85 4.59 3.63
C ALA A 149 -4.49 4.41 4.32
N SER A 150 -3.40 4.41 3.57
CA SER A 150 -2.04 4.32 4.11
C SER A 150 -1.57 5.61 4.80
N MET A 151 -2.23 6.75 4.58
CA MET A 151 -1.84 8.06 5.15
C MET A 151 -0.35 8.35 4.98
N GLY A 152 0.19 8.11 3.78
CA GLY A 152 1.60 8.33 3.44
C GLY A 152 2.56 7.21 3.87
N SER A 153 2.10 6.18 4.58
CA SER A 153 2.96 5.06 5.01
C SER A 153 3.52 4.26 3.84
N ILE A 154 2.84 4.27 2.68
CA ILE A 154 3.33 3.65 1.44
C ILE A 154 4.71 4.15 1.01
N PHE A 155 5.06 5.39 1.33
CA PHE A 155 6.35 6.00 1.00
C PHE A 155 7.50 5.58 1.94
N ARG A 156 7.21 4.84 3.01
CA ARG A 156 8.17 4.50 4.06
C ARG A 156 8.28 3.01 4.36
N VAL A 157 7.24 2.23 4.03
CA VAL A 157 7.19 0.80 4.29
C VAL A 157 7.78 0.04 3.11
N PRO A 158 8.83 -0.77 3.31
CA PRO A 158 9.33 -1.63 2.25
C PRO A 158 8.27 -2.62 1.79
N LEU A 159 8.09 -2.69 0.48
CA LEU A 159 7.20 -3.65 -0.17
C LEU A 159 8.02 -4.79 -0.79
N GLY A 160 7.55 -6.02 -0.62
CA GLY A 160 8.15 -7.21 -1.21
C GLY A 160 7.14 -8.15 -1.81
N ALA A 161 7.61 -9.17 -2.54
CA ALA A 161 6.77 -10.27 -2.95
C ALA A 161 6.57 -11.24 -1.77
N PHE A 162 5.40 -11.87 -1.70
CA PHE A 162 5.01 -12.79 -0.63
C PHE A 162 6.03 -13.91 -0.42
N ASP A 163 6.56 -14.45 -1.51
CA ASP A 163 7.50 -15.57 -1.48
C ASP A 163 8.93 -15.14 -1.11
N ASP A 164 9.27 -13.85 -1.26
CA ASP A 164 10.59 -13.31 -0.94
C ASP A 164 10.75 -12.97 0.55
N ALA A 165 9.64 -12.97 1.33
CA ALA A 165 9.69 -12.69 2.75
C ALA A 165 10.49 -13.78 3.49
N ARG A 166 11.55 -13.37 4.19
CA ARG A 166 12.48 -14.25 4.91
C ARG A 166 12.21 -14.23 6.41
N GLY A 167 12.45 -15.35 7.08
CA GLY A 167 12.25 -15.53 8.50
C GLY A 167 11.22 -16.61 8.83
N LYS A 168 11.03 -16.88 10.11
CA LYS A 168 10.06 -17.84 10.61
C LYS A 168 8.65 -17.43 10.25
N ARG A 169 7.97 -18.23 9.43
CA ARG A 169 6.59 -17.96 8.99
C ARG A 169 5.58 -18.42 10.02
N ILE A 170 4.76 -17.50 10.46
CA ILE A 170 3.73 -17.73 11.48
C ILE A 170 2.38 -17.35 10.88
N ALA A 171 1.53 -18.34 10.68
CA ALA A 171 0.17 -18.11 10.20
C ALA A 171 -0.70 -17.53 11.33
N LEU A 172 -1.26 -16.36 11.12
CA LEU A 172 -2.24 -15.79 12.03
C LEU A 172 -3.63 -16.34 11.67
N VAL A 173 -4.18 -17.15 12.58
CA VAL A 173 -5.46 -17.84 12.37
C VAL A 173 -6.49 -17.43 13.44
N PRO A 174 -7.80 -17.49 13.13
CA PRO A 174 -8.84 -17.10 14.09
C PRO A 174 -8.85 -17.93 15.38
N GLY A 175 -8.44 -19.20 15.29
CA GLY A 175 -8.40 -20.12 16.43
C GLY A 175 -7.52 -21.35 16.15
N GLY A 176 -7.27 -22.16 17.19
CA GLY A 176 -6.52 -23.41 17.06
C GLY A 176 -5.00 -23.22 16.90
N GLY A 177 -4.48 -22.04 17.11
CA GLY A 177 -3.04 -21.75 17.14
C GLY A 177 -2.54 -21.48 18.56
N ILE A 178 -1.22 -21.33 18.70
CA ILE A 178 -0.60 -20.88 19.93
C ILE A 178 -1.09 -19.47 20.23
N PRO A 179 -1.52 -19.14 21.47
CA PRO A 179 -1.83 -17.77 21.81
C PRO A 179 -0.67 -16.83 21.47
N LEU A 180 -0.95 -15.78 20.72
CA LEU A 180 0.09 -14.87 20.23
C LEU A 180 1.08 -14.39 21.34
N PRO A 181 0.62 -14.07 22.58
CA PRO A 181 1.52 -13.70 23.66
C PRO A 181 2.46 -14.80 24.14
N GLU A 182 2.17 -16.07 23.86
CA GLU A 182 2.94 -17.25 24.29
C GLU A 182 3.92 -17.74 23.21
N LEU A 183 3.83 -17.16 22.01
CA LEU A 183 4.65 -17.55 20.89
C LEU A 183 6.13 -17.22 21.12
N GLN A 184 7.00 -18.20 20.91
CA GLN A 184 8.46 -17.99 21.00
C GLN A 184 8.98 -17.40 19.69
N LEU A 185 9.62 -16.24 19.77
CA LEU A 185 10.09 -15.48 18.62
C LEU A 185 11.59 -15.28 18.70
N ASP A 186 12.29 -15.86 17.74
CA ASP A 186 13.73 -15.70 17.59
C ASP A 186 14.05 -15.28 16.14
N GLY A 187 14.87 -14.25 15.98
CA GLY A 187 15.32 -13.79 14.68
C GLY A 187 14.25 -13.07 13.84
N GLU A 188 14.29 -13.29 12.53
CA GLU A 188 13.36 -12.66 11.59
C GLU A 188 12.01 -13.38 11.60
N VAL A 189 10.92 -12.61 11.61
CA VAL A 189 9.54 -13.11 11.73
C VAL A 189 8.69 -12.64 10.56
N VAL A 190 7.97 -13.56 9.95
CA VAL A 190 6.98 -13.31 8.92
C VAL A 190 5.59 -13.68 9.44
N LEU A 191 4.79 -12.67 9.76
CA LEU A 191 3.38 -12.87 10.11
C LEU A 191 2.55 -13.01 8.83
N VAL A 192 1.97 -14.19 8.63
CA VAL A 192 1.18 -14.50 7.45
C VAL A 192 -0.32 -14.28 7.74
N LEU A 193 -0.94 -13.37 7.00
CA LEU A 193 -2.36 -13.04 7.11
C LEU A 193 -3.09 -13.39 5.82
N GLY A 194 -4.25 -14.01 5.95
CA GLY A 194 -5.07 -14.45 4.82
C GLY A 194 -6.17 -13.46 4.42
N ALA A 195 -6.82 -13.76 3.29
CA ALA A 195 -8.00 -13.06 2.81
C ALA A 195 -9.13 -13.04 3.86
N GLU A 196 -9.95 -12.00 3.84
CA GLU A 196 -10.96 -11.71 4.86
C GLU A 196 -12.04 -12.80 5.00
N ARG A 197 -12.34 -13.51 3.92
CA ARG A 197 -13.41 -14.55 3.92
C ARG A 197 -12.86 -15.96 3.87
N GLU A 198 -11.84 -16.19 3.07
CA GLU A 198 -11.28 -17.51 2.78
C GLU A 198 -10.15 -17.89 3.74
N GLY A 199 -9.57 -16.90 4.43
CA GLY A 199 -8.41 -17.10 5.30
C GLY A 199 -7.16 -17.51 4.52
N LEU A 200 -6.38 -18.40 5.11
CA LEU A 200 -5.18 -18.98 4.51
C LEU A 200 -5.50 -20.39 3.99
N PRO A 201 -5.23 -20.71 2.72
CA PRO A 201 -5.41 -22.05 2.20
C PRO A 201 -4.38 -23.04 2.77
N ALA A 202 -4.69 -24.34 2.70
CA ALA A 202 -3.86 -25.38 3.27
C ALA A 202 -2.40 -25.32 2.80
N GLU A 203 -2.20 -25.08 1.52
CA GLU A 203 -0.87 -24.95 0.89
C GLU A 203 0.00 -23.82 1.47
N VAL A 204 -0.64 -22.73 1.93
CA VAL A 204 0.07 -21.62 2.62
C VAL A 204 0.32 -21.98 4.09
N LEU A 205 -0.66 -22.61 4.74
CA LEU A 205 -0.54 -23.07 6.13
C LEU A 205 0.57 -24.11 6.31
N GLU A 206 0.77 -24.99 5.33
CA GLU A 206 1.83 -25.99 5.32
C GLU A 206 3.24 -25.38 5.18
N ARG A 207 3.33 -24.17 4.64
CA ARG A 207 4.58 -23.40 4.51
C ARG A 207 4.89 -22.55 5.75
N CYS A 208 4.04 -22.59 6.78
CA CYS A 208 4.24 -21.88 8.03
C CYS A 208 4.74 -22.85 9.09
N GLU A 209 5.78 -22.46 9.81
CA GLU A 209 6.35 -23.27 10.88
C GLU A 209 5.43 -23.33 12.10
N GLU A 210 4.63 -22.28 12.30
CA GLU A 210 3.71 -22.19 13.42
C GLU A 210 2.39 -21.53 13.03
N ARG A 211 1.37 -21.76 13.85
CA ARG A 211 0.08 -21.07 13.80
C ARG A 211 -0.13 -20.33 15.11
N ALA A 212 -0.47 -19.06 15.03
CA ALA A 212 -0.79 -18.25 16.19
C ALA A 212 -2.20 -17.71 16.11
N SER A 213 -2.81 -17.49 17.26
CA SER A 213 -4.14 -16.88 17.37
C SER A 213 -4.12 -15.70 18.35
N ILE A 214 -4.92 -14.69 18.07
CA ILE A 214 -5.15 -13.58 19.00
C ILE A 214 -6.24 -14.02 19.97
N PRO A 215 -5.98 -14.10 21.29
CA PRO A 215 -7.00 -14.46 22.26
C PRO A 215 -8.18 -13.47 22.22
N GLN A 216 -9.38 -13.98 22.08
CA GLN A 216 -10.63 -13.21 22.02
C GLN A 216 -11.57 -13.62 23.16
N PRO A 217 -11.37 -13.10 24.39
CA PRO A 217 -12.16 -13.49 25.55
C PRO A 217 -13.66 -13.17 25.42
N GLY A 218 -14.03 -12.26 24.52
CA GLY A 218 -15.42 -11.93 24.20
C GLY A 218 -16.13 -12.93 23.27
N GLY A 219 -15.45 -14.01 22.82
CA GLY A 219 -16.06 -15.08 22.02
C GLY A 219 -16.32 -14.69 20.56
N GLY A 220 -15.66 -13.68 20.03
CA GLY A 220 -15.75 -13.33 18.60
C GLY A 220 -15.20 -14.44 17.70
N GLU A 221 -15.82 -14.66 16.53
CA GLU A 221 -15.38 -15.69 15.58
C GLU A 221 -14.09 -15.28 14.84
N SER A 222 -13.94 -14.00 14.51
CA SER A 222 -12.76 -13.47 13.81
C SER A 222 -12.60 -11.97 13.99
N LEU A 223 -11.40 -11.47 13.73
CA LEU A 223 -11.10 -10.04 13.64
C LEU A 223 -10.94 -9.60 12.17
N ASN A 224 -11.23 -8.34 11.90
CA ASN A 224 -10.82 -7.72 10.65
C ASN A 224 -9.31 -7.93 10.45
N VAL A 225 -8.88 -8.26 9.24
CA VAL A 225 -7.48 -8.60 8.92
C VAL A 225 -6.50 -7.47 9.27
N ALA A 226 -6.90 -6.21 9.09
CA ALA A 226 -6.06 -5.07 9.42
C ALA A 226 -5.93 -4.88 10.94
N LEU A 227 -7.00 -5.11 11.70
CA LEU A 227 -6.95 -5.11 13.16
C LEU A 227 -6.07 -6.26 13.68
N ALA A 228 -6.24 -7.46 13.14
CA ALA A 228 -5.43 -8.61 13.52
C ALA A 228 -3.94 -8.35 13.27
N GLY A 229 -3.57 -7.82 12.10
CA GLY A 229 -2.19 -7.46 11.79
C GLY A 229 -1.62 -6.38 12.71
N ALA A 230 -2.42 -5.34 13.02
CA ALA A 230 -2.00 -4.27 13.91
C ALA A 230 -1.76 -4.76 15.36
N ILE A 231 -2.66 -5.60 15.88
CA ILE A 231 -2.52 -6.20 17.21
C ILE A 231 -1.28 -7.11 17.27
N ALA A 232 -1.07 -7.91 16.24
CA ALA A 232 0.09 -8.80 16.17
C ALA A 232 1.40 -8.01 16.14
N LEU A 233 1.50 -6.97 15.32
CA LEU A 233 2.67 -6.10 15.28
C LEU A 233 2.92 -5.37 16.61
N TYR A 234 1.86 -4.89 17.26
CA TYR A 234 1.97 -4.28 18.59
C TYR A 234 2.52 -5.26 19.62
N ASP A 235 1.99 -6.50 19.65
CA ASP A 235 2.47 -7.51 20.60
C ASP A 235 3.95 -7.84 20.37
N LEU A 236 4.37 -8.02 19.12
CA LEU A 236 5.78 -8.25 18.78
C LEU A 236 6.67 -7.07 19.21
N ALA A 237 6.28 -5.84 18.87
CA ALA A 237 7.04 -4.65 19.20
C ALA A 237 7.15 -4.42 20.71
N ARG A 238 6.10 -4.76 21.50
CA ARG A 238 6.11 -4.68 22.96
C ARG A 238 7.09 -5.67 23.58
N ARG A 239 7.26 -6.85 22.98
CA ARG A 239 8.17 -7.90 23.49
C ARG A 239 9.63 -7.70 23.09
N ALA A 240 9.88 -6.96 22.03
CA ALA A 240 11.23 -6.61 21.57
C ALA A 240 11.94 -5.52 22.39
N ARG A 241 11.24 -4.94 23.36
CA ARG A 241 11.77 -3.94 24.33
C ARG A 241 12.20 -4.62 25.61
#